data_881266d88e9c665ec90ab8ba342a243a
#
_entry.id   881266d88e9c665ec90ab8ba342a243a
#
_cell.length_a   1.000
_cell.length_b   1.000
_cell.length_c   1.000
_cell.angle_alpha   90.00
_cell.angle_beta   90.00
_cell.angle_gamma   90.00
#
_symmetry.space_group_name_H-M   'P 1'
#
loop_
_entity.id
_entity.type
_entity.pdbx_description
1 polymer ?
#
loop_
_entity_poly.entity_id
_entity_poly.type
_entity_poly.pdbx_seq_one_letter_code
_entity_poly.pdbx_strand_id
1 'polypeptide(L)'
;VSLKQACAAIGQSQLMSIYEDGFSKFDIVTAQILLTEEDFSNRRRYLNLRSTLDTLLKYNVVPIINENDTVSSDELKLLYDVTQISFSDNDKLSALVASELDADLLIILSDINGFYDDNPKTNPNANFIHEVFEVTKEIESLGLDASKGGRGGMKTKLQAAKIVTRSGCALIIANGKTPNILNNIFTTKEKTIF
;
A
#
# COMPACT_ATOMS: atom_id res chain seq x y z
N VAL A 1 5.04 2.33 23.74
CA VAL A 1 3.87 1.74 23.03
C VAL A 1 2.68 2.66 23.16
N SER A 2 2.20 2.95 24.35
CA SER A 2 0.97 3.75 24.56
C SER A 2 1.00 5.17 23.95
N LEU A 3 2.15 5.85 23.93
CA LEU A 3 2.25 7.19 23.34
C LEU A 3 2.08 7.15 21.81
N LYS A 4 2.70 6.19 21.12
CA LYS A 4 2.53 6.01 19.67
C LYS A 4 1.08 5.72 19.32
N GLN A 5 0.43 4.82 20.06
CA GLN A 5 -0.98 4.47 19.88
C GLN A 5 -1.91 5.68 20.11
N ALA A 6 -1.64 6.48 21.15
CA ALA A 6 -2.38 7.71 21.38
C ALA A 6 -2.19 8.75 20.26
N CYS A 7 -0.95 8.93 19.77
CA CYS A 7 -0.68 9.80 18.62
C CYS A 7 -1.37 9.28 17.34
N ALA A 8 -1.37 7.97 17.11
CA ALA A 8 -2.06 7.36 15.98
C ALA A 8 -3.57 7.61 16.03
N ALA A 9 -4.19 7.47 17.21
CA ALA A 9 -5.62 7.76 17.38
C ALA A 9 -5.97 9.23 17.03
N ILE A 10 -5.15 10.19 17.50
CA ILE A 10 -5.35 11.62 17.20
C ILE A 10 -5.11 11.89 15.71
N GLY A 11 -4.02 11.37 15.16
CA GLY A 11 -3.64 11.56 13.76
C GLY A 11 -4.65 10.97 12.78
N GLN A 12 -5.22 9.80 13.10
CA GLN A 12 -6.22 9.14 12.26
C GLN A 12 -7.49 9.98 12.12
N SER A 13 -7.95 10.62 13.19
CA SER A 13 -9.10 11.52 13.13
C SER A 13 -8.85 12.72 12.21
N GLN A 14 -7.65 13.32 12.31
CA GLN A 14 -7.26 14.44 11.44
C GLN A 14 -7.13 14.01 9.98
N LEU A 15 -6.56 12.81 9.73
CA LEU A 15 -6.46 12.25 8.39
C LEU A 15 -7.83 12.08 7.74
N MET A 16 -8.80 11.53 8.47
CA MET A 16 -10.16 11.36 7.97
C MET A 16 -10.83 12.68 7.62
N SER A 17 -10.67 13.72 8.46
CA SER A 17 -11.21 15.05 8.15
C SER A 17 -10.67 15.60 6.82
N ILE A 18 -9.38 15.40 6.53
CA ILE A 18 -8.77 15.86 5.26
C ILE A 18 -9.44 15.16 4.06
N TYR A 19 -9.68 13.84 4.15
CA TYR A 19 -10.36 13.10 3.08
C TYR A 19 -11.82 13.51 2.94
N GLU A 20 -12.56 13.64 4.05
CA GLU A 20 -13.94 14.11 4.04
C GLU A 20 -14.08 15.48 3.42
N ASP A 21 -13.24 16.45 3.83
CA ASP A 21 -13.22 17.81 3.26
C ASP A 21 -12.86 17.83 1.77
N GLY A 22 -11.99 16.92 1.34
CA GLY A 22 -11.60 16.79 -0.06
C GLY A 22 -12.72 16.22 -0.93
N PHE A 23 -13.27 15.08 -0.54
CA PHE A 23 -14.26 14.34 -1.33
C PHE A 23 -15.67 14.94 -1.28
N SER A 24 -16.07 15.60 -0.18
CA SER A 24 -17.38 16.26 -0.05
C SER A 24 -17.59 17.37 -1.08
N LYS A 25 -16.52 17.99 -1.59
CA LYS A 25 -16.59 18.99 -2.68
C LYS A 25 -17.10 18.41 -4.00
N PHE A 26 -17.10 17.10 -4.12
CA PHE A 26 -17.55 16.34 -5.29
C PHE A 26 -18.77 15.47 -4.98
N ASP A 27 -19.44 15.71 -3.85
CA ASP A 27 -20.57 14.89 -3.35
C ASP A 27 -20.22 13.41 -3.18
N ILE A 28 -18.95 13.11 -2.89
CA ILE A 28 -18.47 11.73 -2.66
C ILE A 28 -18.40 11.48 -1.15
N VAL A 29 -19.07 10.42 -0.72
CA VAL A 29 -19.02 9.96 0.68
C VAL A 29 -17.79 9.08 0.89
N THR A 30 -17.10 9.30 2.02
CA THR A 30 -15.98 8.45 2.45
C THR A 30 -16.35 7.62 3.67
N ALA A 31 -15.70 6.48 3.85
CA ALA A 31 -15.84 5.63 5.03
C ALA A 31 -14.48 5.21 5.56
N GLN A 32 -14.27 5.33 6.88
CA GLN A 32 -13.05 4.85 7.53
C GLN A 32 -13.11 3.35 7.74
N ILE A 33 -12.01 2.66 7.37
CA ILE A 33 -11.77 1.24 7.70
C ILE A 33 -10.39 1.11 8.31
N LEU A 34 -10.31 0.61 9.54
CA LEU A 34 -9.06 0.33 10.23
C LEU A 34 -8.87 -1.17 10.36
N LEU A 35 -7.76 -1.68 9.85
CA LEU A 35 -7.48 -3.09 9.73
C LEU A 35 -6.30 -3.52 10.60
N THR A 36 -6.37 -4.74 11.07
CA THR A 36 -5.27 -5.45 11.72
C THR A 36 -4.88 -6.69 10.91
N GLU A 37 -3.73 -7.27 11.20
CA GLU A 37 -3.27 -8.50 10.57
C GLU A 37 -4.26 -9.66 10.77
N GLU A 38 -4.97 -9.66 11.90
CA GLU A 38 -5.96 -10.68 12.23
C GLU A 38 -7.16 -10.67 11.27
N ASP A 39 -7.50 -9.50 10.69
CA ASP A 39 -8.60 -9.37 9.74
C ASP A 39 -8.34 -10.12 8.43
N PHE A 40 -7.07 -10.37 8.09
CA PHE A 40 -6.68 -11.17 6.93
C PHE A 40 -6.37 -12.64 7.26
N SER A 41 -5.98 -12.95 8.49
CA SER A 41 -5.62 -14.31 8.91
C SER A 41 -6.82 -15.12 9.39
N ASN A 42 -7.84 -14.47 9.94
CA ASN A 42 -9.07 -15.10 10.43
C ASN A 42 -10.13 -15.14 9.33
N ARG A 43 -10.51 -16.34 8.85
CA ARG A 43 -11.47 -16.52 7.76
C ARG A 43 -12.79 -15.76 7.96
N ARG A 44 -13.34 -15.71 9.18
CA ARG A 44 -14.60 -15.03 9.45
C ARG A 44 -14.46 -13.52 9.33
N ARG A 45 -13.38 -12.94 9.87
CA ARG A 45 -13.08 -11.52 9.77
C ARG A 45 -12.81 -11.13 8.33
N TYR A 46 -12.04 -11.93 7.62
CA TYR A 46 -11.75 -11.80 6.19
C TYR A 46 -13.04 -11.69 5.36
N LEU A 47 -13.98 -12.63 5.50
CA LEU A 47 -15.25 -12.60 4.76
C LEU A 47 -16.12 -11.39 5.13
N ASN A 48 -16.12 -10.97 6.40
CA ASN A 48 -16.83 -9.77 6.84
C ASN A 48 -16.21 -8.50 6.24
N LEU A 49 -14.88 -8.41 6.22
CA LEU A 49 -14.16 -7.30 5.59
C LEU A 49 -14.52 -7.19 4.12
N ARG A 50 -14.41 -8.28 3.35
CA ARG A 50 -14.79 -8.33 1.94
C ARG A 50 -16.22 -7.86 1.71
N SER A 51 -17.17 -8.42 2.44
CA SER A 51 -18.58 -8.03 2.34
C SER A 51 -18.82 -6.54 2.66
N THR A 52 -18.07 -6.00 3.62
CA THR A 52 -18.16 -4.57 3.97
C THR A 52 -17.63 -3.70 2.85
N LEU A 53 -16.44 -4.02 2.32
CA LEU A 53 -15.83 -3.28 1.20
C LEU A 53 -16.72 -3.33 -0.05
N ASP A 54 -17.20 -4.51 -0.43
CA ASP A 54 -18.10 -4.68 -1.57
C ASP A 54 -19.39 -3.85 -1.41
N THR A 55 -19.92 -3.80 -0.19
CA THR A 55 -21.13 -3.01 0.11
C THR A 55 -20.86 -1.51 -0.01
N LEU A 56 -19.75 -1.01 0.53
CA LEU A 56 -19.37 0.40 0.41
C LEU A 56 -19.21 0.81 -1.05
N LEU A 57 -18.48 0.02 -1.84
CA LEU A 57 -18.28 0.27 -3.26
C LEU A 57 -19.59 0.24 -4.04
N LYS A 58 -20.49 -0.70 -3.73
CA LYS A 58 -21.82 -0.76 -4.33
C LYS A 58 -22.68 0.49 -4.07
N TYR A 59 -22.49 1.15 -2.94
CA TYR A 59 -23.13 2.42 -2.61
C TYR A 59 -22.34 3.65 -3.05
N ASN A 60 -21.29 3.49 -3.86
CA ASN A 60 -20.39 4.56 -4.31
C ASN A 60 -19.72 5.31 -3.14
N VAL A 61 -19.47 4.63 -2.04
CA VAL A 61 -18.70 5.15 -0.90
C VAL A 61 -17.25 4.78 -1.09
N VAL A 62 -16.35 5.75 -0.95
CA VAL A 62 -14.89 5.54 -1.05
C VAL A 62 -14.34 5.10 0.30
N PRO A 63 -13.85 3.86 0.45
CA PRO A 63 -13.22 3.43 1.69
C PRO A 63 -11.81 4.01 1.83
N ILE A 64 -11.56 4.69 2.95
CA ILE A 64 -10.24 5.16 3.37
C ILE A 64 -9.71 4.15 4.37
N ILE A 65 -8.71 3.39 3.94
CA ILE A 65 -8.22 2.22 4.67
C ILE A 65 -6.85 2.52 5.27
N ASN A 66 -6.64 2.16 6.52
CA ASN A 66 -5.36 2.25 7.20
C ASN A 66 -5.18 1.10 8.20
N GLU A 67 -3.97 0.91 8.72
CA GLU A 67 -3.73 0.01 9.84
C GLU A 67 -4.37 0.56 11.11
N ASN A 68 -4.88 -0.31 11.97
CA ASN A 68 -5.37 0.06 13.30
C ASN A 68 -4.20 0.13 14.30
N ASP A 69 -3.37 1.15 14.16
CA ASP A 69 -2.20 1.38 15.02
C ASP A 69 -2.56 1.57 16.51
N THR A 70 -3.83 1.80 16.83
CA THR A 70 -4.27 1.98 18.22
C THR A 70 -4.27 0.69 19.03
N VAL A 71 -4.45 -0.45 18.35
CA VAL A 71 -4.48 -1.79 18.96
C VAL A 71 -3.38 -2.70 18.43
N SER A 72 -2.67 -2.31 17.36
CA SER A 72 -1.52 -3.04 16.82
C SER A 72 -0.35 -2.97 17.84
N SER A 73 0.18 -4.12 18.21
CA SER A 73 1.31 -4.19 19.15
C SER A 73 2.43 -5.05 18.57
N ASP A 74 3.50 -4.40 18.13
CA ASP A 74 4.73 -5.07 17.67
C ASP A 74 5.37 -5.93 18.78
N GLU A 75 5.09 -5.65 20.06
CA GLU A 75 5.65 -6.36 21.20
C GLU A 75 5.03 -7.75 21.42
N LEU A 76 3.77 -7.95 21.04
CA LEU A 76 3.14 -9.27 21.07
C LEU A 76 3.69 -10.20 19.98
N LYS A 77 4.23 -9.65 18.89
CA LYS A 77 4.83 -10.42 17.80
C LYS A 77 6.08 -11.19 18.24
N LEU A 78 6.80 -10.71 19.25
CA LEU A 78 8.00 -11.36 19.80
C LEU A 78 7.68 -12.53 20.75
N LEU A 79 6.45 -12.62 21.26
CA LEU A 79 6.05 -13.65 22.23
C LEU A 79 5.38 -14.87 21.58
N TYR A 80 4.89 -14.73 20.37
CA TYR A 80 4.25 -15.81 19.64
C TYR A 80 5.01 -16.04 18.33
N ASP A 81 5.75 -17.15 18.29
CA ASP A 81 6.48 -17.66 17.12
C ASP A 81 5.48 -18.12 16.03
N VAL A 82 4.78 -17.17 15.45
CA VAL A 82 3.77 -17.44 14.43
C VAL A 82 4.20 -16.77 13.13
N THR A 83 4.19 -17.55 12.08
CA THR A 83 4.27 -17.11 10.66
C THR A 83 3.11 -16.19 10.29
N GLN A 84 2.95 -15.08 11.03
CA GLN A 84 1.84 -14.16 10.82
C GLN A 84 2.16 -13.12 9.75
N ILE A 85 1.11 -12.78 9.00
CA ILE A 85 1.10 -11.69 8.06
C ILE A 85 1.40 -10.41 8.84
N SER A 86 2.62 -9.87 8.77
CA SER A 86 2.95 -8.60 9.39
C SER A 86 2.76 -7.48 8.39
N PHE A 87 1.99 -6.44 8.73
CA PHE A 87 2.00 -5.20 7.98
C PHE A 87 3.29 -4.46 8.32
N SER A 88 4.30 -4.57 7.46
CA SER A 88 5.54 -3.81 7.65
C SER A 88 5.38 -2.35 7.22
N ASP A 89 4.43 -2.08 6.35
CA ASP A 89 3.99 -0.76 5.91
C ASP A 89 2.68 -0.84 5.07
N ASN A 90 2.18 0.33 4.63
CA ASN A 90 0.95 0.45 3.84
C ASN A 90 1.05 -0.14 2.43
N ASP A 91 2.25 -0.37 1.89
CA ASP A 91 2.42 -1.04 0.58
C ASP A 91 1.84 -2.46 0.65
N LYS A 92 2.16 -3.20 1.72
CA LYS A 92 1.66 -4.57 1.91
C LYS A 92 0.16 -4.59 2.23
N LEU A 93 -0.29 -3.66 3.09
CA LEU A 93 -1.72 -3.52 3.41
C LEU A 93 -2.53 -3.27 2.13
N SER A 94 -2.10 -2.32 1.29
CA SER A 94 -2.77 -2.01 0.03
C SER A 94 -2.80 -3.18 -0.94
N ALA A 95 -1.72 -3.97 -1.00
CA ALA A 95 -1.67 -5.16 -1.83
C ALA A 95 -2.64 -6.25 -1.37
N LEU A 96 -2.77 -6.47 -0.06
CA LEU A 96 -3.74 -7.43 0.49
C LEU A 96 -5.17 -6.98 0.21
N VAL A 97 -5.47 -5.68 0.41
CA VAL A 97 -6.80 -5.12 0.10
C VAL A 97 -7.11 -5.23 -1.39
N ALA A 98 -6.17 -4.90 -2.27
CA ALA A 98 -6.36 -5.02 -3.71
C ALA A 98 -6.64 -6.46 -4.14
N SER A 99 -5.90 -7.42 -3.58
CA SER A 99 -6.15 -8.86 -3.83
C SER A 99 -7.51 -9.32 -3.31
N GLU A 100 -7.96 -8.78 -2.16
CA GLU A 100 -9.26 -9.11 -1.56
C GLU A 100 -10.43 -8.63 -2.40
N LEU A 101 -10.27 -7.46 -3.00
CA LEU A 101 -11.29 -6.81 -3.84
C LEU A 101 -11.28 -7.31 -5.29
N ASP A 102 -10.41 -8.26 -5.64
CA ASP A 102 -10.18 -8.65 -7.04
C ASP A 102 -9.94 -7.41 -7.94
N ALA A 103 -9.14 -6.44 -7.44
CA ALA A 103 -8.89 -5.20 -8.14
C ALA A 103 -8.09 -5.44 -9.44
N ASP A 104 -8.39 -4.66 -10.48
CA ASP A 104 -7.64 -4.71 -11.75
C ASP A 104 -6.28 -4.03 -11.63
N LEU A 105 -6.18 -3.01 -10.77
CA LEU A 105 -5.00 -2.15 -10.65
C LEU A 105 -4.79 -1.65 -9.23
N LEU A 106 -3.57 -1.79 -8.73
CA LEU A 106 -3.05 -1.10 -7.54
C LEU A 106 -2.07 0.00 -7.96
N ILE A 107 -2.25 1.22 -7.46
CA ILE A 107 -1.33 2.32 -7.68
C ILE A 107 -0.64 2.67 -6.36
N ILE A 108 0.68 2.51 -6.30
CA ILE A 108 1.50 2.97 -5.16
C ILE A 108 2.11 4.31 -5.50
N LEU A 109 1.67 5.35 -4.81
CA LEU A 109 2.26 6.68 -4.88
C LEU A 109 3.40 6.80 -3.88
N SER A 110 4.62 7.01 -4.40
CA SER A 110 5.85 7.06 -3.63
C SER A 110 6.57 8.41 -3.78
N ASP A 111 7.75 8.55 -3.19
CA ASP A 111 8.65 9.71 -3.36
C ASP A 111 9.65 9.52 -4.51
N ILE A 112 9.52 8.44 -5.27
CA ILE A 112 10.35 8.10 -6.45
C ILE A 112 9.46 7.86 -7.66
N ASN A 113 10.02 8.01 -8.86
CA ASN A 113 9.26 7.90 -10.12
C ASN A 113 8.84 6.47 -10.45
N GLY A 114 9.53 5.47 -9.89
CA GLY A 114 9.27 4.05 -10.13
C GLY A 114 10.45 3.19 -9.69
N PHE A 115 10.66 2.06 -10.36
CA PHE A 115 11.71 1.11 -10.07
C PHE A 115 12.97 1.36 -10.93
N TYR A 116 14.15 1.18 -10.35
CA TYR A 116 15.45 1.36 -10.98
C TYR A 116 16.31 0.13 -10.71
N ASP A 117 17.31 -0.11 -11.58
CA ASP A 117 18.29 -1.19 -11.40
C ASP A 117 19.28 -0.92 -10.26
N ASP A 118 19.41 0.34 -9.81
CA ASP A 118 20.20 0.78 -8.66
C ASP A 118 19.53 2.00 -8.01
N ASN A 119 20.07 2.47 -6.89
CA ASN A 119 19.51 3.63 -6.18
C ASN A 119 19.82 4.95 -6.92
N PRO A 120 18.84 5.63 -7.53
CA PRO A 120 19.08 6.85 -8.29
C PRO A 120 19.53 8.04 -7.44
N LYS A 121 19.39 7.98 -6.09
CA LYS A 121 19.90 9.02 -5.19
C LYS A 121 21.41 8.93 -4.99
N THR A 122 22.00 7.76 -5.16
CA THR A 122 23.44 7.50 -4.96
C THR A 122 24.16 7.20 -6.27
N ASN A 123 23.48 6.66 -7.26
CA ASN A 123 24.03 6.37 -8.59
C ASN A 123 23.26 7.14 -9.68
N PRO A 124 23.83 8.23 -10.22
CA PRO A 124 23.22 9.01 -11.31
C PRO A 124 23.03 8.21 -12.61
N ASN A 125 23.69 7.07 -12.77
CA ASN A 125 23.59 6.20 -13.93
C ASN A 125 22.59 5.06 -13.74
N ALA A 126 21.81 5.07 -12.65
CA ALA A 126 20.76 4.08 -12.43
C ALA A 126 19.74 4.13 -13.57
N ASN A 127 19.47 2.99 -14.19
CA ASN A 127 18.52 2.88 -15.28
C ASN A 127 17.09 2.71 -14.72
N PHE A 128 16.17 3.46 -15.29
CA PHE A 128 14.75 3.34 -14.97
C PHE A 128 14.15 2.11 -15.64
N ILE A 129 13.42 1.29 -14.88
CA ILE A 129 12.74 0.09 -15.35
C ILE A 129 11.25 0.41 -15.53
N HIS A 130 10.79 0.48 -16.76
CA HIS A 130 9.40 0.86 -17.08
C HIS A 130 8.41 -0.26 -16.85
N GLU A 131 8.83 -1.51 -17.03
CA GLU A 131 7.95 -2.67 -17.02
C GLU A 131 8.66 -3.89 -16.43
N VAL A 132 7.97 -4.61 -15.55
CA VAL A 132 8.44 -5.82 -14.89
C VAL A 132 7.37 -6.89 -15.03
N PHE A 133 7.56 -7.86 -15.90
CA PHE A 133 6.59 -8.94 -16.14
C PHE A 133 6.50 -9.96 -15.02
N GLU A 134 7.58 -10.13 -14.26
CA GLU A 134 7.65 -11.06 -13.14
C GLU A 134 8.63 -10.58 -12.08
N VAL A 135 8.25 -10.64 -10.83
CA VAL A 135 9.12 -10.30 -9.69
C VAL A 135 9.99 -11.53 -9.36
N THR A 136 11.08 -11.67 -10.10
CA THR A 136 12.07 -12.75 -9.88
C THR A 136 12.98 -12.43 -8.68
N LYS A 137 13.82 -13.42 -8.28
CA LYS A 137 14.81 -13.20 -7.21
C LYS A 137 15.84 -12.13 -7.57
N GLU A 138 16.18 -12.00 -8.85
CA GLU A 138 17.09 -10.96 -9.36
C GLU A 138 16.46 -9.58 -9.17
N ILE A 139 15.17 -9.41 -9.53
CA ILE A 139 14.43 -8.16 -9.31
C ILE A 139 14.31 -7.85 -7.81
N GLU A 140 14.03 -8.85 -6.97
CA GLU A 140 14.02 -8.66 -5.51
C GLU A 140 15.37 -8.19 -4.97
N SER A 141 16.50 -8.71 -5.50
CA SER A 141 17.84 -8.32 -5.07
C SER A 141 18.16 -6.86 -5.38
N LEU A 142 17.77 -6.35 -6.56
CA LEU A 142 17.92 -4.94 -6.93
C LEU A 142 17.18 -4.01 -5.94
N GLY A 143 16.00 -4.41 -5.48
CA GLY A 143 15.25 -3.66 -4.49
C GLY A 143 15.86 -3.64 -3.08
N LEU A 144 16.71 -4.64 -2.74
CA LEU A 144 17.42 -4.69 -1.45
C LEU A 144 18.59 -3.70 -1.41
N ASP A 145 19.34 -3.57 -2.49
CA ASP A 145 20.49 -2.68 -2.58
C ASP A 145 20.07 -1.20 -2.57
N ALA A 146 18.90 -0.89 -3.16
CA ALA A 146 18.34 0.46 -3.17
C ALA A 146 17.84 0.96 -1.81
N SER A 147 17.60 0.08 -0.82
CA SER A 147 16.88 0.40 0.41
C SER A 147 17.75 0.63 1.66
N LYS A 148 19.01 0.92 1.53
CA LYS A 148 19.91 1.23 2.68
C LYS A 148 19.52 2.54 3.36
N GLY A 149 18.39 2.60 4.06
CA GLY A 149 18.08 3.79 4.85
C GLY A 149 16.66 4.08 5.29
N GLY A 150 15.67 3.18 5.13
CA GLY A 150 14.30 3.49 5.58
C GLY A 150 13.39 2.29 5.80
N ARG A 151 12.40 2.43 6.69
CA ARG A 151 11.23 1.54 6.73
C ARG A 151 10.42 1.79 5.46
N GLY A 152 9.99 0.75 4.74
CA GLY A 152 9.12 0.88 3.58
C GLY A 152 9.80 1.22 2.25
N GLY A 153 11.03 0.78 2.03
CA GLY A 153 11.77 1.03 0.78
C GLY A 153 11.24 0.25 -0.43
N MET A 154 12.03 0.20 -1.51
CA MET A 154 11.68 -0.55 -2.74
C MET A 154 11.33 -2.02 -2.46
N LYS A 155 11.94 -2.62 -1.44
CA LYS A 155 11.66 -4.01 -1.02
C LYS A 155 10.18 -4.23 -0.71
N THR A 156 9.52 -3.32 0.03
CA THR A 156 8.10 -3.47 0.40
C THR A 156 7.20 -3.33 -0.81
N LYS A 157 7.55 -2.44 -1.76
CA LYS A 157 6.84 -2.27 -3.03
C LYS A 157 6.95 -3.50 -3.94
N LEU A 158 8.13 -4.13 -3.99
CA LEU A 158 8.31 -5.39 -4.72
C LEU A 158 7.55 -6.55 -4.06
N GLN A 159 7.46 -6.57 -2.73
CA GLN A 159 6.61 -7.54 -2.02
C GLN A 159 5.13 -7.32 -2.33
N ALA A 160 4.68 -6.06 -2.35
CA ALA A 160 3.33 -5.69 -2.76
C ALA A 160 3.05 -6.13 -4.20
N ALA A 161 3.97 -5.85 -5.14
CA ALA A 161 3.88 -6.28 -6.54
C ALA A 161 3.71 -7.81 -6.64
N LYS A 162 4.52 -8.57 -5.91
CA LYS A 162 4.46 -10.03 -5.89
C LYS A 162 3.13 -10.59 -5.36
N ILE A 163 2.50 -9.89 -4.41
CA ILE A 163 1.19 -10.26 -3.88
C ILE A 163 0.13 -10.05 -4.96
N VAL A 164 0.02 -8.84 -5.51
CA VAL A 164 -1.09 -8.47 -6.39
C VAL A 164 -1.00 -9.11 -7.77
N THR A 165 0.21 -9.26 -8.34
CA THR A 165 0.37 -9.90 -9.65
C THR A 165 -0.03 -11.38 -9.61
N ARG A 166 0.12 -12.06 -8.48
CA ARG A 166 -0.37 -13.43 -8.28
C ARG A 166 -1.88 -13.54 -8.26
N SER A 167 -2.59 -12.48 -7.88
CA SER A 167 -4.06 -12.41 -7.94
C SER A 167 -4.59 -11.85 -9.25
N GLY A 168 -3.71 -11.56 -10.23
CA GLY A 168 -4.10 -11.01 -11.52
C GLY A 168 -4.28 -9.51 -11.55
N CYS A 169 -3.93 -8.79 -10.47
CA CYS A 169 -3.97 -7.34 -10.39
C CYS A 169 -2.64 -6.76 -10.85
N ALA A 170 -2.67 -5.75 -11.74
CA ALA A 170 -1.48 -4.99 -12.11
C ALA A 170 -1.08 -4.03 -10.99
N LEU A 171 0.22 -3.70 -10.87
CA LEU A 171 0.70 -2.70 -9.94
C LEU A 171 1.45 -1.60 -10.70
N ILE A 172 1.18 -0.35 -10.36
CA ILE A 172 1.95 0.82 -10.82
C ILE A 172 2.63 1.49 -9.64
N ILE A 173 3.94 1.76 -9.79
CA ILE A 173 4.69 2.66 -8.89
C ILE A 173 4.91 3.97 -9.60
N ALA A 174 4.53 5.09 -8.97
CA ALA A 174 4.70 6.42 -9.53
C ALA A 174 5.00 7.45 -8.43
N ASN A 175 5.51 8.63 -8.82
CA ASN A 175 5.85 9.69 -7.88
C ASN A 175 4.60 10.51 -7.52
N GLY A 176 4.13 10.35 -6.28
CA GLY A 176 2.97 11.06 -5.76
C GLY A 176 3.15 12.59 -5.63
N LYS A 177 4.38 13.10 -5.75
CA LYS A 177 4.66 14.55 -5.75
C LYS A 177 4.48 15.19 -7.14
N THR A 178 4.36 14.37 -8.19
CA THR A 178 4.14 14.85 -9.55
C THR A 178 2.70 15.37 -9.68
N PRO A 179 2.51 16.62 -10.10
CA PRO A 179 1.16 17.18 -10.30
C PRO A 179 0.34 16.33 -11.28
N ASN A 180 -0.93 16.12 -10.95
CA ASN A 180 -1.87 15.35 -11.77
C ASN A 180 -1.43 13.91 -12.11
N ILE A 181 -0.63 13.30 -11.25
CA ILE A 181 -0.04 11.98 -11.51
C ILE A 181 -1.11 10.93 -11.85
N LEU A 182 -2.25 10.90 -11.16
CA LEU A 182 -3.31 9.93 -11.41
C LEU A 182 -3.90 10.03 -12.82
N ASN A 183 -3.96 11.24 -13.40
CA ASN A 183 -4.36 11.42 -14.79
C ASN A 183 -3.23 11.05 -15.76
N ASN A 184 -1.99 11.31 -15.35
CA ASN A 184 -0.82 11.17 -16.21
C ASN A 184 -0.30 9.72 -16.28
N ILE A 185 -0.52 8.88 -15.26
CA ILE A 185 0.04 7.52 -15.22
C ILE A 185 -0.39 6.65 -16.39
N PHE A 186 -1.53 6.94 -17.04
CA PHE A 186 -1.98 6.20 -18.22
C PHE A 186 -1.36 6.70 -19.53
N THR A 187 -0.75 7.89 -19.54
CA THR A 187 -0.20 8.54 -20.74
C THR A 187 1.30 8.74 -20.68
N THR A 188 1.91 8.84 -19.49
CA THR A 188 3.36 9.07 -19.34
C THR A 188 4.14 7.76 -19.23
N LYS A 189 5.46 7.85 -19.50
CA LYS A 189 6.42 6.74 -19.25
C LYS A 189 7.09 6.82 -17.90
N GLU A 190 6.79 7.83 -17.07
CA GLU A 190 7.39 8.03 -15.74
C GLU A 190 6.67 7.21 -14.67
N LYS A 191 6.64 5.91 -14.86
CA LYS A 191 6.07 4.92 -13.95
C LYS A 191 6.70 3.56 -14.19
N THR A 192 6.67 2.68 -13.18
CA THR A 192 6.93 1.24 -13.40
C THR A 192 5.64 0.46 -13.26
N ILE A 193 5.39 -0.45 -14.18
CA ILE A 193 4.24 -1.37 -14.21
C ILE A 193 4.75 -2.78 -13.91
N PHE A 194 4.05 -3.47 -13.02
CA PHE A 194 4.26 -4.88 -12.67
C PHE A 194 3.06 -5.71 -13.07
#